data_9db0a1f59bb6994ff20ab8fedef9f457
#
_entry.id   9db0a1f59bb6994ff20ab8fedef9f457
#
_cell.length_a   1.000
_cell.length_b   1.000
_cell.length_c   1.000
_cell.angle_alpha   90.00
_cell.angle_beta   90.00
_cell.angle_gamma   90.00
#
_symmetry.space_group_name_H-M   'P 1'
#
loop_
_entity.id
_entity.type
_entity.pdbx_description
1 polymer ?
#
loop_
_entity_poly.entity_id
_entity_poly.type
_entity_poly.pdbx_seq_one_letter_code
_entity_poly.pdbx_strand_id
1 'polypeptide(L)'
;MKRNLIIISAPSGTGKSTICREIQHRRPDWEFSVSCTTRPKRSYEKDGFDYLFLTEEEFQKKIDNGELFEYEEVHGYLYGTPNNSIENAIINGDMLLLEVDVKGGLAFQNSFKENTLTIFIKPPNREELVKRLLHRGSDSDDQIEKRLERMDLELSYEDQYDYTVINNTLKETVNQIIHIVENQKEELQHVN
;
A
#
# COMPACT_ATOMS: atom_id res chain seq x y z
N MET A 1 -11.83 12.64 15.42
CA MET A 1 -10.36 12.61 15.17
C MET A 1 -10.12 12.53 13.67
N LYS A 2 -9.05 13.13 13.18
CA LYS A 2 -8.75 13.17 11.75
C LYS A 2 -8.09 11.85 11.34
N ARG A 3 -8.66 11.14 10.36
CA ARG A 3 -8.01 9.95 9.78
C ARG A 3 -6.83 10.43 8.93
N ASN A 4 -5.63 10.21 9.43
CA ASN A 4 -4.39 10.73 8.84
C ASN A 4 -3.46 9.63 8.31
N LEU A 5 -3.75 8.36 8.57
CA LEU A 5 -3.08 7.21 7.97
C LEU A 5 -3.89 6.76 6.75
N ILE A 6 -3.39 7.02 5.55
CA ILE A 6 -4.02 6.67 4.28
C ILE A 6 -3.42 5.38 3.74
N ILE A 7 -4.16 4.31 3.84
CA ILE A 7 -3.73 2.97 3.45
C ILE A 7 -4.20 2.66 2.03
N ILE A 8 -3.25 2.44 1.14
CA ILE A 8 -3.52 1.99 -0.23
C ILE A 8 -3.13 0.51 -0.33
N SER A 9 -4.11 -0.33 -0.62
CA SER A 9 -3.90 -1.75 -0.88
C SER A 9 -4.50 -2.17 -2.23
N ALA A 10 -3.93 -3.19 -2.83
CA ALA A 10 -4.37 -3.70 -4.12
C ALA A 10 -3.80 -5.09 -4.37
N PRO A 11 -4.47 -5.92 -5.17
CA PRO A 11 -3.86 -7.13 -5.70
C PRO A 11 -2.59 -6.85 -6.50
N SER A 12 -1.69 -7.83 -6.49
CA SER A 12 -0.43 -7.74 -7.24
C SER A 12 -0.70 -7.44 -8.72
N GLY A 13 0.04 -6.47 -9.29
CA GLY A 13 -0.12 -6.09 -10.70
C GLY A 13 -1.16 -5.01 -10.99
N THR A 14 -1.93 -4.55 -10.02
CA THR A 14 -2.97 -3.50 -10.19
C THR A 14 -2.38 -2.11 -10.45
N GLY A 15 -1.08 -1.86 -10.16
CA GLY A 15 -0.42 -0.56 -10.37
C GLY A 15 -0.33 0.31 -9.12
N LYS A 16 -0.44 -0.30 -7.93
CA LYS A 16 -0.42 0.38 -6.62
C LYS A 16 0.74 1.37 -6.47
N SER A 17 1.99 0.94 -6.67
CA SER A 17 3.16 1.82 -6.53
C SER A 17 3.16 3.00 -7.51
N THR A 18 2.65 2.81 -8.73
CA THR A 18 2.50 3.91 -9.71
C THR A 18 1.48 4.94 -9.23
N ILE A 19 0.38 4.48 -8.64
CA ILE A 19 -0.66 5.35 -8.06
C ILE A 19 -0.08 6.11 -6.87
N CYS A 20 0.60 5.45 -5.94
CA CYS A 20 1.20 6.09 -4.76
C CYS A 20 2.24 7.16 -5.15
N ARG A 21 3.09 6.88 -6.14
CA ARG A 21 4.07 7.88 -6.65
C ARG A 21 3.39 9.09 -7.28
N GLU A 22 2.31 8.90 -8.04
CA GLU A 22 1.55 10.00 -8.63
C GLU A 22 0.82 10.82 -7.55
N ILE A 23 0.32 10.18 -6.49
CA ILE A 23 -0.23 10.89 -5.33
C ILE A 23 0.85 11.73 -4.65
N GLN A 24 2.03 11.19 -4.36
CA GLN A 24 3.15 11.91 -3.77
C GLN A 24 3.57 13.13 -4.62
N HIS A 25 3.57 12.97 -5.96
CA HIS A 25 3.87 14.08 -6.87
C HIS A 25 2.85 15.21 -6.78
N ARG A 26 1.56 14.91 -6.64
CA ARG A 26 0.47 15.91 -6.57
C ARG A 26 0.25 16.45 -5.17
N ARG A 27 0.59 15.67 -4.16
CA ARG A 27 0.41 15.99 -2.75
C ARG A 27 1.75 15.86 -2.01
N PRO A 28 2.71 16.75 -2.29
CA PRO A 28 4.00 16.75 -1.61
C PRO A 28 3.91 17.11 -0.12
N ASP A 29 2.75 17.57 0.32
CA ASP A 29 2.38 17.81 1.72
C ASP A 29 2.00 16.52 2.47
N TRP A 30 1.82 15.39 1.78
CA TRP A 30 1.58 14.10 2.41
C TRP A 30 2.90 13.33 2.52
N GLU A 31 3.22 12.90 3.71
CA GLU A 31 4.36 12.03 3.93
C GLU A 31 4.11 10.65 3.32
N PHE A 32 5.18 9.95 2.96
CA PHE A 32 5.10 8.58 2.46
C PHE A 32 5.88 7.64 3.37
N SER A 33 5.27 6.56 3.79
CA SER A 33 5.93 5.50 4.55
C SER A 33 6.76 4.62 3.63
N VAL A 34 8.08 4.75 3.71
CA VAL A 34 9.01 3.90 2.95
C VAL A 34 9.14 2.55 3.63
N SER A 35 8.56 1.50 3.02
CA SER A 35 8.61 0.13 3.53
C SER A 35 10.01 -0.47 3.41
N CYS A 36 10.34 -1.41 4.31
CA CYS A 36 11.54 -2.25 4.23
C CYS A 36 11.31 -3.46 3.33
N THR A 37 12.35 -3.95 2.65
CA THR A 37 12.29 -5.22 1.92
C THR A 37 13.65 -5.90 1.80
N THR A 38 13.66 -7.24 1.79
CA THR A 38 14.86 -8.04 1.49
C THR A 38 15.00 -8.34 0.00
N ARG A 39 14.02 -7.93 -0.83
CA ARG A 39 14.09 -8.08 -2.28
C ARG A 39 15.25 -7.25 -2.86
N PRO A 40 16.04 -7.80 -3.79
CA PRO A 40 17.04 -7.03 -4.50
C PRO A 40 16.44 -5.80 -5.20
N LYS A 41 17.14 -4.68 -5.10
CA LYS A 41 16.77 -3.42 -5.74
C LYS A 41 16.78 -3.57 -7.26
N ARG A 42 15.73 -3.13 -7.93
CA ARG A 42 15.69 -3.02 -9.40
C ARG A 42 16.49 -1.81 -9.88
N SER A 43 16.93 -1.83 -11.15
CA SER A 43 17.80 -0.79 -11.71
C SER A 43 17.20 0.63 -11.68
N TYR A 44 15.88 0.75 -11.72
CA TYR A 44 15.15 2.02 -11.71
C TYR A 44 14.69 2.45 -10.31
N GLU A 45 14.86 1.61 -9.29
CA GLU A 45 14.47 1.91 -7.91
C GLU A 45 15.60 2.62 -7.17
N LYS A 46 15.23 3.44 -6.19
CA LYS A 46 16.14 4.22 -5.37
C LYS A 46 15.96 3.85 -3.90
N ASP A 47 17.07 3.44 -3.26
CA ASP A 47 17.10 3.13 -1.84
C ASP A 47 16.75 4.34 -0.99
N GLY A 48 15.97 4.11 0.07
CA GLY A 48 15.44 5.16 0.94
C GLY A 48 14.30 5.98 0.35
N PHE A 49 13.90 5.69 -0.89
CA PHE A 49 12.80 6.37 -1.57
C PHE A 49 11.69 5.41 -2.01
N ASP A 50 12.03 4.35 -2.75
CA ASP A 50 11.05 3.33 -3.15
C ASP A 50 10.86 2.30 -2.05
N TYR A 51 11.97 1.85 -1.47
CA TYR A 51 12.07 0.94 -0.32
C TYR A 51 13.36 1.24 0.46
N LEU A 52 13.39 0.77 1.70
CA LEU A 52 14.64 0.50 2.43
C LEU A 52 15.06 -0.92 2.08
N PHE A 53 16.06 -1.07 1.21
CA PHE A 53 16.55 -2.38 0.78
C PHE A 53 17.54 -2.92 1.81
N LEU A 54 17.14 -4.00 2.48
CA LEU A 54 17.87 -4.59 3.60
C LEU A 54 18.34 -6.00 3.26
N THR A 55 19.40 -6.45 3.92
CA THR A 55 19.73 -7.87 3.98
C THR A 55 18.72 -8.60 4.88
N GLU A 56 18.66 -9.93 4.78
CA GLU A 56 17.81 -10.73 5.68
C GLU A 56 18.18 -10.53 7.14
N GLU A 57 19.50 -10.41 7.45
CA GLU A 57 19.99 -10.17 8.81
C GLU A 57 19.55 -8.80 9.36
N GLU A 58 19.61 -7.75 8.53
CA GLU A 58 19.17 -6.40 8.90
C GLU A 58 17.66 -6.35 9.12
N PHE A 59 16.91 -7.06 8.26
CA PHE A 59 15.46 -7.14 8.39
C PHE A 59 15.07 -7.89 9.67
N GLN A 60 15.74 -9.03 9.95
CA GLN A 60 15.50 -9.80 11.20
C GLN A 60 15.80 -8.96 12.44
N LYS A 61 16.87 -8.18 12.45
CA LYS A 61 17.15 -7.25 13.56
C LYS A 61 16.03 -6.25 13.79
N LYS A 62 15.40 -5.74 12.73
CA LYS A 62 14.24 -4.84 12.87
C LYS A 62 13.04 -5.54 13.49
N ILE A 63 12.80 -6.81 13.13
CA ILE A 63 11.77 -7.64 13.77
C ILE A 63 12.07 -7.81 15.26
N ASP A 64 13.29 -8.24 15.59
CA ASP A 64 13.71 -8.53 16.96
C ASP A 64 13.65 -7.29 17.87
N ASN A 65 13.92 -6.11 17.31
CA ASN A 65 13.85 -4.82 18.01
C ASN A 65 12.42 -4.25 18.07
N GLY A 66 11.42 -4.87 17.43
CA GLY A 66 10.05 -4.33 17.37
C GLY A 66 9.94 -3.03 16.55
N GLU A 67 10.83 -2.81 15.56
CA GLU A 67 10.86 -1.60 14.75
C GLU A 67 9.86 -1.63 13.59
N LEU A 68 9.22 -2.79 13.32
CA LEU A 68 8.23 -2.96 12.27
C LEU A 68 6.83 -3.13 12.87
N PHE A 69 5.85 -2.41 12.35
CA PHE A 69 4.45 -2.54 12.73
C PHE A 69 3.86 -3.86 12.23
N GLU A 70 4.17 -4.20 10.98
CA GLU A 70 3.78 -5.45 10.33
C GLU A 70 4.87 -5.89 9.36
N TYR A 71 4.90 -7.17 9.06
CA TYR A 71 5.73 -7.71 7.99
C TYR A 71 5.11 -8.97 7.40
N GLU A 72 5.36 -9.23 6.13
CA GLU A 72 4.90 -10.42 5.42
C GLU A 72 5.96 -10.90 4.42
N GLU A 73 5.97 -12.22 4.18
CA GLU A 73 6.73 -12.81 3.10
C GLU A 73 5.89 -12.83 1.81
N VAL A 74 6.41 -12.19 0.77
CA VAL A 74 5.76 -12.12 -0.55
C VAL A 74 6.75 -12.60 -1.61
N HIS A 75 6.44 -13.71 -2.27
CA HIS A 75 7.27 -14.32 -3.31
C HIS A 75 8.73 -14.59 -2.87
N GLY A 76 8.92 -15.05 -1.63
CA GLY A 76 10.25 -15.38 -1.09
C GLY A 76 11.07 -14.18 -0.60
N TYR A 77 10.46 -13.00 -0.47
CA TYR A 77 11.08 -11.80 0.10
C TYR A 77 10.24 -11.22 1.22
N LEU A 78 10.91 -10.69 2.23
CA LEU A 78 10.24 -10.00 3.34
C LEU A 78 9.94 -8.54 2.96
N TYR A 79 8.78 -8.08 3.40
CA TYR A 79 8.35 -6.69 3.32
C TYR A 79 7.82 -6.29 4.69
N GLY A 80 8.04 -5.06 5.11
CA GLY A 80 7.55 -4.58 6.41
C GLY A 80 7.47 -3.07 6.49
N THR A 81 6.58 -2.59 7.35
CA THR A 81 6.31 -1.17 7.54
C THR A 81 6.95 -0.67 8.84
N PRO A 82 7.85 0.34 8.80
CA PRO A 82 8.48 0.88 10.01
C PRO A 82 7.48 1.56 10.96
N ASN A 83 7.61 1.29 12.28
CA ASN A 83 6.75 1.88 13.31
C ASN A 83 6.90 3.41 13.43
N ASN A 84 8.12 3.92 13.36
CA ASN A 84 8.40 5.33 13.65
C ASN A 84 7.69 6.31 12.70
N SER A 85 7.50 5.97 11.43
CA SER A 85 6.73 6.82 10.51
C SER A 85 5.26 6.93 10.93
N ILE A 86 4.68 5.83 11.42
CA ILE A 86 3.29 5.76 11.87
C ILE A 86 3.12 6.57 13.15
N GLU A 87 3.98 6.34 14.14
CA GLU A 87 3.94 7.04 15.43
C GLU A 87 4.09 8.55 15.24
N ASN A 88 5.06 8.99 14.45
CA ASN A 88 5.27 10.41 14.15
C ASN A 88 4.04 11.03 13.47
N ALA A 89 3.47 10.37 12.46
CA ALA A 89 2.27 10.86 11.80
C ALA A 89 1.07 11.00 12.75
N ILE A 90 0.88 10.04 13.66
CA ILE A 90 -0.19 10.11 14.66
C ILE A 90 0.03 11.24 15.66
N ILE A 91 1.26 11.39 16.18
CA ILE A 91 1.61 12.41 17.18
C ILE A 91 1.48 13.83 16.58
N ASN A 92 2.01 14.04 15.39
CA ASN A 92 2.02 15.36 14.73
C ASN A 92 0.69 15.68 14.04
N GLY A 93 -0.13 14.67 13.73
CA GLY A 93 -1.33 14.80 12.91
C GLY A 93 -1.04 14.99 11.42
N ASP A 94 0.15 14.58 10.96
CA ASP A 94 0.56 14.64 9.56
C ASP A 94 -0.14 13.56 8.74
N MET A 95 -0.41 13.86 7.46
CA MET A 95 -0.99 12.89 6.56
C MET A 95 0.11 11.93 6.11
N LEU A 96 -0.05 10.64 6.39
CA LEU A 96 0.87 9.58 5.99
C LEU A 96 0.21 8.65 4.97
N LEU A 97 0.77 8.59 3.78
CA LEU A 97 0.39 7.63 2.74
C LEU A 97 1.19 6.34 2.92
N LEU A 98 0.51 5.21 3.00
CA LEU A 98 1.12 3.89 3.15
C LEU A 98 0.71 2.98 1.99
N GLU A 99 1.70 2.35 1.38
CA GLU A 99 1.52 1.30 0.39
C GLU A 99 1.78 -0.06 1.04
N VAL A 100 0.71 -0.80 1.36
CA VAL A 100 0.80 -2.10 2.02
C VAL A 100 0.04 -3.18 1.25
N ASP A 101 0.27 -4.42 1.57
CA ASP A 101 -0.53 -5.50 1.04
C ASP A 101 -1.93 -5.53 1.70
N VAL A 102 -2.78 -6.44 1.25
CA VAL A 102 -4.17 -6.47 1.70
C VAL A 102 -4.30 -6.84 3.18
N LYS A 103 -3.47 -7.75 3.69
CA LYS A 103 -3.50 -8.14 5.11
C LYS A 103 -2.93 -7.04 6.00
N GLY A 104 -1.84 -6.41 5.56
CA GLY A 104 -1.26 -5.25 6.23
C GLY A 104 -2.28 -4.11 6.36
N GLY A 105 -3.05 -3.84 5.30
CA GLY A 105 -4.12 -2.83 5.34
C GLY A 105 -5.16 -3.11 6.43
N LEU A 106 -5.60 -4.34 6.58
CA LEU A 106 -6.53 -4.75 7.63
C LEU A 106 -5.90 -4.70 9.03
N ALA A 107 -4.60 -4.99 9.15
CA ALA A 107 -3.88 -4.83 10.42
C ALA A 107 -3.88 -3.37 10.89
N PHE A 108 -3.65 -2.41 9.97
CA PHE A 108 -3.77 -0.97 10.27
C PHE A 108 -5.17 -0.58 10.71
N GLN A 109 -6.21 -1.03 10.01
CA GLN A 109 -7.59 -0.75 10.35
C GLN A 109 -7.97 -1.26 11.74
N ASN A 110 -7.44 -2.43 12.14
CA ASN A 110 -7.69 -3.00 13.45
C ASN A 110 -6.93 -2.27 14.58
N SER A 111 -5.67 -1.89 14.33
CA SER A 111 -4.80 -1.31 15.37
C SER A 111 -4.97 0.20 15.53
N PHE A 112 -5.30 0.92 14.46
CA PHE A 112 -5.41 2.38 14.41
C PHE A 112 -6.73 2.85 13.80
N LYS A 113 -7.84 2.22 14.17
CA LYS A 113 -9.17 2.42 13.57
C LYS A 113 -9.55 3.91 13.41
N GLU A 114 -9.31 4.71 14.45
CA GLU A 114 -9.68 6.12 14.47
C GLU A 114 -8.79 7.01 13.58
N ASN A 115 -7.59 6.54 13.25
CA ASN A 115 -6.62 7.26 12.45
C ASN A 115 -6.56 6.78 11.00
N THR A 116 -7.09 5.58 10.70
CA THR A 116 -6.87 4.88 9.44
C THR A 116 -8.04 5.09 8.48
N LEU A 117 -7.70 5.40 7.23
CA LEU A 117 -8.57 5.36 6.07
C LEU A 117 -8.03 4.33 5.09
N THR A 118 -8.80 3.29 4.82
CA THR A 118 -8.39 2.20 3.94
C THR A 118 -9.03 2.32 2.56
N ILE A 119 -8.21 2.26 1.52
CA ILE A 119 -8.63 2.33 0.11
C ILE A 119 -8.12 1.11 -0.64
N PHE A 120 -9.03 0.32 -1.15
CA PHE A 120 -8.74 -0.85 -1.97
C PHE A 120 -8.72 -0.45 -3.45
N ILE A 121 -7.63 -0.72 -4.15
CA ILE A 121 -7.52 -0.47 -5.59
C ILE A 121 -7.84 -1.76 -6.34
N LYS A 122 -8.84 -1.70 -7.19
CA LYS A 122 -9.32 -2.82 -7.99
C LYS A 122 -8.95 -2.63 -9.47
N PRO A 123 -8.53 -3.68 -10.18
CA PRO A 123 -8.41 -3.61 -11.64
C PRO A 123 -9.80 -3.45 -12.28
N PRO A 124 -9.90 -2.92 -13.51
CA PRO A 124 -11.18 -2.80 -14.21
C PRO A 124 -11.89 -4.14 -14.40
N ASN A 125 -11.11 -5.18 -14.68
CA ASN A 125 -11.56 -6.55 -14.78
C ASN A 125 -10.37 -7.52 -14.57
N ARG A 126 -10.68 -8.81 -14.39
CA ARG A 126 -9.69 -9.86 -14.16
C ARG A 126 -8.78 -10.07 -15.37
N GLU A 127 -9.30 -9.96 -16.58
CA GLU A 127 -8.55 -10.17 -17.83
C GLU A 127 -7.45 -9.13 -18.01
N GLU A 128 -7.74 -7.87 -17.67
CA GLU A 128 -6.74 -6.79 -17.73
C GLU A 128 -5.59 -7.04 -16.74
N LEU A 129 -5.88 -7.55 -15.55
CA LEU A 129 -4.86 -7.88 -14.58
C LEU A 129 -4.00 -9.08 -15.03
N VAL A 130 -4.62 -10.11 -15.58
CA VAL A 130 -3.91 -11.25 -16.18
C VAL A 130 -2.97 -10.77 -17.30
N LYS A 131 -3.45 -9.91 -18.19
CA LYS A 131 -2.60 -9.30 -19.26
C LYS A 131 -1.40 -8.54 -18.67
N ARG A 132 -1.62 -7.75 -17.62
CA ARG A 132 -0.53 -7.00 -16.96
C ARG A 132 0.50 -7.91 -16.28
N LEU A 133 0.06 -9.03 -15.70
CA LEU A 133 0.96 -10.03 -15.12
C LEU A 133 1.80 -10.72 -16.21
N LEU A 134 1.18 -11.14 -17.30
CA LEU A 134 1.85 -11.78 -18.45
C LEU A 134 2.85 -10.85 -19.15
N HIS A 135 2.54 -9.56 -19.26
CA HIS A 135 3.39 -8.56 -19.94
C HIS A 135 4.71 -8.27 -19.22
N ARG A 136 4.83 -8.61 -17.93
CA ARG A 136 6.09 -8.46 -17.18
C ARG A 136 7.17 -9.45 -17.63
N GLY A 137 6.81 -10.54 -18.29
CA GLY A 137 7.72 -11.43 -19.03
C GLY A 137 8.77 -12.18 -18.20
N SER A 138 8.70 -12.10 -16.88
CA SER A 138 9.71 -12.65 -15.97
C SER A 138 9.26 -13.93 -15.24
N ASP A 139 7.99 -14.32 -15.41
CA ASP A 139 7.38 -15.36 -14.59
C ASP A 139 7.13 -16.64 -15.41
N SER A 140 7.36 -17.82 -14.80
CA SER A 140 6.92 -19.10 -15.35
C SER A 140 5.41 -19.30 -15.21
N ASP A 141 4.85 -20.25 -15.97
CA ASP A 141 3.40 -20.56 -15.91
C ASP A 141 2.95 -20.89 -14.49
N ASP A 142 3.73 -21.67 -13.73
CA ASP A 142 3.46 -22.01 -12.32
C ASP A 142 3.45 -20.77 -11.39
N GLN A 143 4.31 -19.80 -11.68
CA GLN A 143 4.35 -18.54 -10.92
C GLN A 143 3.14 -17.67 -11.25
N ILE A 144 2.68 -17.68 -12.49
CA ILE A 144 1.48 -16.98 -12.93
C ILE A 144 0.25 -17.57 -12.25
N GLU A 145 0.12 -18.90 -12.22
CA GLU A 145 -1.02 -19.55 -11.56
C GLU A 145 -1.10 -19.21 -10.07
N LYS A 146 0.00 -19.33 -9.33
CA LYS A 146 0.06 -18.93 -7.91
C LYS A 146 -0.28 -17.46 -7.69
N ARG A 147 0.09 -16.57 -8.61
CA ARG A 147 -0.27 -15.15 -8.55
C ARG A 147 -1.76 -14.93 -8.80
N LEU A 148 -2.38 -15.71 -9.68
CA LEU A 148 -3.81 -15.63 -9.94
C LEU A 148 -4.63 -16.13 -8.74
N GLU A 149 -4.21 -17.23 -8.11
CA GLU A 149 -4.84 -17.72 -6.87
C GLU A 149 -4.74 -16.67 -5.74
N ARG A 150 -3.55 -16.10 -5.55
CA ARG A 150 -3.35 -15.04 -4.56
C ARG A 150 -4.21 -13.80 -4.87
N MET A 151 -4.33 -13.43 -6.13
CA MET A 151 -5.18 -12.32 -6.57
C MET A 151 -6.65 -12.53 -6.20
N ASP A 152 -7.19 -13.71 -6.48
CA ASP A 152 -8.59 -14.04 -6.17
C ASP A 152 -8.83 -13.99 -4.65
N LEU A 153 -7.85 -14.45 -3.85
CA LEU A 153 -7.86 -14.28 -2.40
C LEU A 153 -7.81 -12.80 -1.99
N GLU A 154 -6.88 -12.01 -2.56
CA GLU A 154 -6.73 -10.58 -2.25
C GLU A 154 -8.00 -9.79 -2.62
N LEU A 155 -8.67 -10.12 -3.73
CA LEU A 155 -9.94 -9.51 -4.13
C LEU A 155 -11.09 -9.83 -3.15
N SER A 156 -11.06 -10.98 -2.49
CA SER A 156 -12.11 -11.35 -1.52
C SER A 156 -12.12 -10.48 -0.25
N TYR A 157 -11.09 -9.69 -0.01
CA TYR A 157 -11.01 -8.75 1.11
C TYR A 157 -11.54 -7.35 0.79
N GLU A 158 -11.98 -7.08 -0.45
CA GLU A 158 -12.46 -5.76 -0.91
C GLU A 158 -13.49 -5.14 0.04
N ASP A 159 -14.50 -5.91 0.44
CA ASP A 159 -15.62 -5.45 1.28
C ASP A 159 -15.22 -5.06 2.72
N GLN A 160 -13.99 -5.33 3.12
CA GLN A 160 -13.46 -4.98 4.43
C GLN A 160 -12.77 -3.61 4.46
N TYR A 161 -12.63 -2.96 3.31
CA TYR A 161 -12.01 -1.64 3.16
C TYR A 161 -13.08 -0.54 3.20
N ASP A 162 -12.70 0.66 3.67
CA ASP A 162 -13.62 1.81 3.72
C ASP A 162 -14.06 2.24 2.32
N TYR A 163 -13.16 2.18 1.34
CA TYR A 163 -13.43 2.55 -0.06
C TYR A 163 -12.78 1.59 -1.04
N THR A 164 -13.49 1.39 -2.16
CA THR A 164 -12.94 0.72 -3.35
C THR A 164 -12.85 1.70 -4.51
N VAL A 165 -11.69 1.74 -5.17
CA VAL A 165 -11.45 2.55 -6.37
C VAL A 165 -11.01 1.66 -7.52
N ILE A 166 -11.68 1.78 -8.67
CA ILE A 166 -11.33 1.02 -9.88
C ILE A 166 -10.24 1.75 -10.66
N ASN A 167 -9.10 1.10 -10.90
CA ASN A 167 -7.98 1.67 -11.65
C ASN A 167 -8.18 1.54 -13.16
N ASN A 168 -9.06 2.38 -13.73
CA ASN A 168 -9.25 2.48 -15.18
C ASN A 168 -8.11 3.27 -15.82
N THR A 169 -7.88 4.49 -15.38
CA THR A 169 -6.75 5.33 -15.78
C THR A 169 -6.04 5.90 -14.55
N LEU A 170 -4.72 6.04 -14.61
CA LEU A 170 -3.93 6.57 -13.51
C LEU A 170 -4.47 7.92 -13.02
N LYS A 171 -4.78 8.83 -13.97
CA LYS A 171 -5.25 10.19 -13.66
C LYS A 171 -6.58 10.19 -12.90
N GLU A 172 -7.56 9.41 -13.34
CA GLU A 172 -8.88 9.31 -12.71
C GLU A 172 -8.79 8.66 -11.33
N THR A 173 -8.03 7.55 -11.22
CA THR A 173 -7.81 6.84 -9.97
C THR A 173 -7.19 7.75 -8.91
N VAL A 174 -6.14 8.48 -9.25
CA VAL A 174 -5.47 9.41 -8.34
C VAL A 174 -6.39 10.57 -7.95
N ASN A 175 -7.14 11.15 -8.89
CA ASN A 175 -8.12 12.20 -8.59
C ASN A 175 -9.18 11.70 -7.60
N GLN A 176 -9.70 10.49 -7.80
CA GLN A 176 -10.72 9.90 -6.92
C GLN A 176 -10.16 9.64 -5.51
N ILE A 177 -8.94 9.11 -5.40
CA ILE A 177 -8.31 8.88 -4.10
C ILE A 177 -8.09 10.20 -3.34
N ILE A 178 -7.53 11.21 -3.99
CA ILE A 178 -7.32 12.53 -3.36
C ILE A 178 -8.66 13.11 -2.90
N HIS A 179 -9.70 13.04 -3.73
CA HIS A 179 -11.03 13.52 -3.40
C HIS A 179 -11.63 12.79 -2.18
N ILE A 180 -11.51 11.46 -2.09
CA ILE A 180 -11.95 10.68 -0.93
C ILE A 180 -11.25 11.16 0.35
N VAL A 181 -9.92 11.32 0.31
CA VAL A 181 -9.14 11.74 1.47
C VAL A 181 -9.47 13.17 1.90
N GLU A 182 -9.70 14.08 0.96
CA GLU A 182 -10.03 15.48 1.25
C GLU A 182 -11.43 15.63 1.82
N ASN A 183 -12.43 14.96 1.26
CA ASN A 183 -13.82 15.09 1.72
C ASN A 183 -14.07 14.49 3.09
N GLN A 184 -13.31 13.47 3.51
CA GLN A 184 -13.40 12.99 4.91
C GLN A 184 -12.98 14.03 5.93
N LYS A 185 -12.18 15.03 5.54
CA LYS A 185 -11.83 16.16 6.40
C LYS A 185 -13.01 17.11 6.57
N GLU A 186 -13.87 17.24 5.56
CA GLU A 186 -15.03 18.16 5.59
C GLU A 186 -16.19 17.59 6.40
N GLU A 187 -16.48 16.29 6.28
CA GLU A 187 -17.54 15.62 7.05
C GLU A 187 -17.29 15.68 8.56
N LEU A 188 -16.03 15.59 9.00
CA LEU A 188 -15.64 15.69 10.41
C LEU A 188 -15.68 17.13 10.95
N GLN A 189 -15.65 18.16 10.11
CA GLN A 189 -15.77 19.57 10.52
C GLN A 189 -17.23 20.02 10.70
N HIS A 190 -18.19 19.30 10.12
CA HIS A 190 -19.62 19.61 10.22
C HIS A 190 -20.36 18.90 11.37
N VAL A 191 -19.67 18.07 12.16
CA VAL A 191 -20.23 17.29 13.29
C VAL A 191 -19.90 17.91 14.67
N ASN A 192 -19.29 19.10 14.74
CA ASN A 192 -19.01 19.82 15.99
C ASN A 192 -19.88 21.05 16.17
#